data_372878f95aade7ac59de76a4ce7fa04f
#
_entry.id   372878f95aade7ac59de76a4ce7fa04f
#
_cell.length_a   1.000
_cell.length_b   1.000
_cell.length_c   1.000
_cell.angle_alpha   90.00
_cell.angle_beta   90.00
_cell.angle_gamma   90.00
#
_symmetry.space_group_name_H-M   'P 1'
#
loop_
_entity.id
_entity.type
_entity.pdbx_description
1 polymer ?
#
loop_
_entity_poly.entity_id
_entity_poly.type
_entity_poly.pdbx_seq_one_letter_code
_entity_poly.pdbx_strand_id
1 'polypeptide(L)'
;MRENVIVEIFMEIAGYVGNNVYLCSRNHSNNINCLSMEQLDAFFAELSALLWGWPMIILLFGTHLFLTFRLRIPQRKIFTGIRLSVTKEPGAKGDVSQFGALTTALAGTIGTGNIVGVATAVALGGPGAVLWCWMSGFFGIATKYAEGLLAVKYRVTSPDGLHYGGPMYALERGLDMKWLAILFAVFTVLASFGIGGAVQANSMALLASATWGIPGWCVGVIACIMAGLVIIGGIKTIARVCSFLVPIMAVFYMLGCFAILVFNHEYVWPAIKLIVESAFHPAAAGGGLAGATVMMAARYGIARGLFSNESGMGSAPIVAAAAQTRNPVRQALVSSTGTFWDTVVICATTGIVLVSSILAHPDIGYENGGTLTREAFSKIPYIGAPLLSFGILTFAFTTILGWAYYGESCIKYLSGGKTKRLYQFLYVGSVFVGSVVSLDVIWNFADSMNALMAIPNLVALLLLSKVVVRDTERYLWNRRLDEWESEEGERETPITG
;
A
#
# COMPACT_ATOMS: atom_id res chain seq x y z
N MET A 1 35.00 7.71 25.94
CA MET A 1 35.64 8.38 24.78
C MET A 1 35.26 7.78 23.43
N ARG A 2 34.39 6.76 23.34
CA ARG A 2 33.86 6.19 22.06
C ARG A 2 32.39 6.48 21.79
N GLU A 3 31.64 6.96 22.75
CA GLU A 3 30.21 7.28 22.55
C GLU A 3 29.96 8.63 21.89
N ASN A 4 30.93 9.56 21.97
CA ASN A 4 30.77 10.87 21.34
C ASN A 4 31.00 10.88 19.82
N VAL A 5 31.72 9.89 19.27
CA VAL A 5 32.06 9.86 17.82
C VAL A 5 30.82 9.57 16.95
N ILE A 6 29.89 8.73 17.43
CA ILE A 6 28.66 8.44 16.65
C ILE A 6 27.72 9.63 16.68
N VAL A 7 27.63 10.31 17.82
CA VAL A 7 26.83 11.55 17.95
C VAL A 7 27.48 12.70 17.14
N GLU A 8 28.82 12.82 17.16
CA GLU A 8 29.52 13.81 16.32
C GLU A 8 29.36 13.53 14.82
N ILE A 9 29.43 12.29 14.38
CA ILE A 9 29.19 11.90 12.98
C ILE A 9 27.73 12.17 12.58
N PHE A 10 26.75 11.92 13.47
CA PHE A 10 25.36 12.26 13.22
C PHE A 10 25.12 13.78 13.24
N MET A 11 25.84 14.51 14.08
CA MET A 11 25.78 15.99 14.16
C MET A 11 26.55 16.66 13.01
N GLU A 12 27.58 16.03 12.44
CA GLU A 12 28.27 16.49 11.23
C GLU A 12 27.47 16.21 9.95
N ILE A 13 26.66 15.14 9.92
CA ILE A 13 25.76 14.83 8.79
C ILE A 13 24.48 15.67 8.85
N ALA A 14 23.99 16.00 10.05
CA ALA A 14 22.88 16.90 10.28
C ALA A 14 23.39 18.19 10.95
N GLY A 15 23.92 19.12 10.15
CA GLY A 15 24.34 20.42 10.66
C GLY A 15 23.15 21.16 11.27
N TYR A 16 23.17 21.32 12.59
CA TYR A 16 22.14 22.04 13.31
C TYR A 16 22.54 23.54 13.35
N VAL A 17 21.90 24.36 12.53
CA VAL A 17 22.04 25.82 12.61
C VAL A 17 20.64 26.41 12.77
N GLY A 18 20.28 26.70 14.01
CA GLY A 18 18.94 27.22 14.33
C GLY A 18 17.84 26.15 14.22
N ASN A 19 16.63 26.53 13.81
CA ASN A 19 15.49 25.62 13.65
C ASN A 19 15.49 24.82 12.34
N ASN A 20 16.54 24.87 11.53
CA ASN A 20 16.64 24.22 10.23
C ASN A 20 17.65 23.06 10.25
N VAL A 21 17.22 21.88 9.78
CA VAL A 21 18.09 20.71 9.58
C VAL A 21 18.64 20.74 8.15
N TYR A 22 19.96 20.57 7.98
CA TYR A 22 20.62 20.55 6.67
C TYR A 22 21.27 19.18 6.42
N LEU A 23 21.13 18.66 5.21
CA LEU A 23 21.93 17.52 4.71
C LEU A 23 23.16 18.06 3.98
N CYS A 24 24.35 17.84 4.55
CA CYS A 24 25.60 18.36 4.01
C CYS A 24 26.40 17.24 3.33
N SER A 25 26.82 17.48 2.09
CA SER A 25 27.76 16.64 1.35
C SER A 25 29.07 17.38 1.11
N ARG A 26 30.21 16.74 1.41
CA ARG A 26 31.53 17.31 1.19
C ARG A 26 32.01 16.95 -0.21
N ASN A 27 32.19 17.96 -1.06
CA ASN A 27 32.77 17.77 -2.39
C ASN A 27 34.29 17.98 -2.37
N HIS A 28 35.03 17.40 -3.34
CA HIS A 28 36.49 17.46 -3.46
C HIS A 28 37.11 18.87 -3.50
N SER A 29 36.32 19.91 -3.57
CA SER A 29 36.73 21.33 -3.61
C SER A 29 36.48 22.10 -2.31
N ASN A 30 36.36 21.46 -1.16
CA ASN A 30 36.08 22.08 0.16
C ASN A 30 34.81 22.97 0.24
N ASN A 31 33.94 22.97 -0.74
CA ASN A 31 32.63 23.61 -0.65
C ASN A 31 31.62 22.61 -0.04
N ILE A 32 31.06 22.99 1.10
CA ILE A 32 29.99 22.25 1.76
C ILE A 32 28.68 22.76 1.15
N ASN A 33 28.09 21.98 0.25
CA ASN A 33 26.73 22.22 -0.22
C ASN A 33 25.75 21.60 0.77
N CYS A 34 25.08 22.45 1.56
CA CYS A 34 23.99 22.03 2.44
C CYS A 34 22.67 22.27 1.71
N LEU A 35 21.94 21.19 1.43
CA LEU A 35 20.55 21.27 1.00
C LEU A 35 19.68 21.48 2.25
N SER A 36 18.90 22.56 2.27
CA SER A 36 17.94 22.75 3.34
C SER A 36 16.82 21.71 3.24
N MET A 37 16.21 21.34 4.37
CA MET A 37 15.06 20.42 4.37
C MET A 37 13.91 20.96 3.50
N GLU A 38 13.74 22.27 3.42
CA GLU A 38 12.76 22.93 2.53
C GLU A 38 13.06 22.68 1.06
N GLN A 39 14.34 22.70 0.65
CA GLN A 39 14.73 22.39 -0.74
C GLN A 39 14.52 20.92 -1.09
N LEU A 40 14.77 20.02 -0.13
CA LEU A 40 14.48 18.59 -0.31
C LEU A 40 12.98 18.35 -0.39
N ASP A 41 12.20 19.00 0.44
CA ASP A 41 10.74 18.89 0.39
C ASP A 41 10.18 19.41 -0.93
N ALA A 42 10.60 20.59 -1.37
CA ALA A 42 10.21 21.15 -2.65
C ALA A 42 10.57 20.21 -3.82
N PHE A 43 11.78 19.64 -3.81
CA PHE A 43 12.22 18.69 -4.85
C PHE A 43 11.32 17.42 -4.88
N PHE A 44 11.07 16.80 -3.72
CA PHE A 44 10.23 15.60 -3.69
C PHE A 44 8.76 15.92 -3.93
N ALA A 45 8.27 17.10 -3.55
CA ALA A 45 6.92 17.54 -3.87
C ALA A 45 6.71 17.71 -5.38
N GLU A 46 7.67 18.37 -6.07
CA GLU A 46 7.64 18.51 -7.53
C GLU A 46 7.76 17.15 -8.23
N LEU A 47 8.67 16.28 -7.77
CA LEU A 47 8.86 14.95 -8.31
C LEU A 47 7.60 14.09 -8.12
N SER A 48 7.01 14.09 -6.94
CA SER A 48 5.75 13.40 -6.65
C SER A 48 4.61 13.91 -7.52
N ALA A 49 4.47 15.24 -7.64
CA ALA A 49 3.43 15.86 -8.48
C ALA A 49 3.58 15.48 -9.97
N LEU A 50 4.82 15.39 -10.48
CA LEU A 50 5.12 14.95 -11.83
C LEU A 50 4.79 13.46 -12.02
N LEU A 51 5.26 12.62 -11.11
CA LEU A 51 5.09 11.16 -11.19
C LEU A 51 3.63 10.74 -11.02
N TRP A 52 2.88 11.33 -10.08
CA TRP A 52 1.44 11.11 -9.89
C TRP A 52 0.56 11.97 -10.81
N GLY A 53 1.16 12.50 -11.88
CA GLY A 53 0.44 13.21 -12.92
C GLY A 53 -0.42 12.28 -13.79
N TRP A 54 -1.14 12.87 -14.76
CA TRP A 54 -2.01 12.13 -15.69
C TRP A 54 -1.33 10.98 -16.43
N PRO A 55 -0.04 11.06 -16.85
CA PRO A 55 0.61 9.94 -17.53
C PRO A 55 0.63 8.66 -16.70
N MET A 56 0.97 8.74 -15.39
CA MET A 56 0.99 7.58 -14.52
C MET A 56 -0.43 7.07 -14.21
N ILE A 57 -1.38 7.96 -13.97
CA ILE A 57 -2.78 7.59 -13.73
C ILE A 57 -3.36 6.86 -14.94
N ILE A 58 -3.12 7.37 -16.16
CA ILE A 58 -3.56 6.72 -17.40
C ILE A 58 -2.88 5.36 -17.58
N LEU A 59 -1.58 5.27 -17.30
CA LEU A 59 -0.84 4.01 -17.43
C LEU A 59 -1.35 2.96 -16.44
N LEU A 60 -1.52 3.32 -15.16
CA LEU A 60 -2.02 2.42 -14.11
C LEU A 60 -3.48 2.02 -14.37
N PHE A 61 -4.37 2.99 -14.50
CA PHE A 61 -5.79 2.72 -14.70
C PHE A 61 -6.07 2.08 -16.07
N GLY A 62 -5.34 2.48 -17.10
CA GLY A 62 -5.36 1.84 -18.41
C GLY A 62 -4.93 0.37 -18.36
N THR A 63 -3.88 0.05 -17.59
CA THR A 63 -3.47 -1.34 -17.36
C THR A 63 -4.56 -2.14 -16.63
N HIS A 64 -5.27 -1.54 -15.67
CA HIS A 64 -6.39 -2.17 -14.99
C HIS A 64 -7.53 -2.53 -15.95
N LEU A 65 -7.91 -1.59 -16.82
CA LEU A 65 -8.91 -1.83 -17.87
C LEU A 65 -8.44 -2.89 -18.86
N PHE A 66 -7.21 -2.74 -19.38
CA PHE A 66 -6.62 -3.70 -20.31
C PHE A 66 -6.65 -5.13 -19.77
N LEU A 67 -6.17 -5.35 -18.54
CA LEU A 67 -6.16 -6.68 -17.94
C LEU A 67 -7.57 -7.16 -17.61
N THR A 68 -8.49 -6.29 -17.18
CA THR A 68 -9.88 -6.67 -16.94
C THR A 68 -10.52 -7.31 -18.17
N PHE A 69 -10.43 -6.64 -19.33
CA PHE A 69 -11.03 -7.16 -20.55
C PHE A 69 -10.26 -8.34 -21.10
N ARG A 70 -8.93 -8.30 -21.08
CA ARG A 70 -8.09 -9.36 -21.62
C ARG A 70 -8.22 -10.67 -20.83
N LEU A 71 -8.49 -10.61 -19.53
CA LEU A 71 -8.71 -11.77 -18.66
C LEU A 71 -10.19 -12.18 -18.55
N ARG A 72 -11.07 -11.59 -19.35
CA ARG A 72 -12.53 -11.87 -19.37
C ARG A 72 -13.21 -11.59 -18.03
N ILE A 73 -12.88 -10.45 -17.42
CA ILE A 73 -13.47 -9.94 -16.16
C ILE A 73 -13.27 -10.94 -15.00
N PRO A 74 -12.04 -11.13 -14.51
CA PRO A 74 -11.76 -12.07 -13.41
C PRO A 74 -12.46 -11.69 -12.11
N GLN A 75 -12.91 -10.44 -11.97
CA GLN A 75 -13.74 -9.93 -10.85
C GLN A 75 -14.94 -10.82 -10.57
N ARG A 76 -15.51 -11.46 -11.59
CA ARG A 76 -16.64 -12.42 -11.42
C ARG A 76 -16.29 -13.64 -10.57
N LYS A 77 -15.00 -13.90 -10.35
CA LYS A 77 -14.50 -15.03 -9.57
C LYS A 77 -14.04 -14.65 -8.16
N ILE A 78 -14.37 -13.43 -7.71
CA ILE A 78 -13.93 -12.91 -6.41
C ILE A 78 -14.35 -13.81 -5.24
N PHE A 79 -15.59 -14.31 -5.25
CA PHE A 79 -16.06 -15.24 -4.22
C PHE A 79 -15.32 -16.59 -4.23
N THR A 80 -14.86 -17.04 -5.41
CA THR A 80 -13.96 -18.20 -5.50
C THR A 80 -12.63 -17.90 -4.82
N GLY A 81 -12.07 -16.70 -5.03
CA GLY A 81 -10.85 -16.24 -4.36
C GLY A 81 -11.02 -16.17 -2.84
N ILE A 82 -12.15 -15.63 -2.35
CA ILE A 82 -12.45 -15.58 -0.92
C ILE A 82 -12.52 -17.00 -0.32
N ARG A 83 -13.19 -17.94 -1.00
CA ARG A 83 -13.25 -19.34 -0.54
C ARG A 83 -11.86 -19.97 -0.51
N LEU A 84 -11.05 -19.74 -1.54
CA LEU A 84 -9.69 -20.29 -1.62
C LEU A 84 -8.79 -19.73 -0.52
N SER A 85 -8.92 -18.47 -0.13
CA SER A 85 -8.09 -17.84 0.90
C SER A 85 -8.13 -18.58 2.24
N VAL A 86 -9.26 -19.19 2.58
CA VAL A 86 -9.45 -19.96 3.82
C VAL A 86 -9.30 -21.47 3.62
N THR A 87 -9.04 -21.93 2.39
CA THR A 87 -8.85 -23.35 2.09
C THR A 87 -7.40 -23.75 2.37
N LYS A 88 -7.20 -24.84 3.13
CA LYS A 88 -5.86 -25.39 3.37
C LYS A 88 -5.40 -26.19 2.15
N GLU A 89 -4.14 -26.07 1.82
CA GLU A 89 -3.49 -26.78 0.69
C GLU A 89 -2.35 -27.68 1.18
N PRO A 90 -2.66 -28.85 1.81
CA PRO A 90 -1.64 -29.75 2.32
C PRO A 90 -0.76 -30.26 1.18
N GLY A 91 0.56 -30.25 1.40
CA GLY A 91 1.54 -30.68 0.41
C GLY A 91 1.92 -29.64 -0.65
N ALA A 92 1.27 -28.48 -0.69
CA ALA A 92 1.64 -27.43 -1.62
C ALA A 92 2.94 -26.72 -1.21
N LYS A 93 3.77 -26.39 -2.21
CA LYS A 93 5.01 -25.61 -2.00
C LYS A 93 4.67 -24.19 -1.54
N GLY A 94 5.39 -23.66 -0.55
CA GLY A 94 5.24 -22.31 0.00
C GLY A 94 5.56 -22.27 1.49
N ASP A 95 5.72 -21.08 2.04
CA ASP A 95 6.20 -20.83 3.40
C ASP A 95 5.08 -20.53 4.38
N VAL A 96 3.97 -19.96 3.88
CA VAL A 96 2.80 -19.53 4.64
C VAL A 96 1.51 -19.94 3.94
N SER A 97 0.41 -20.05 4.70
CA SER A 97 -0.89 -20.34 4.10
C SER A 97 -1.35 -19.24 3.13
N GLN A 98 -2.27 -19.55 2.22
CA GLN A 98 -2.88 -18.53 1.34
C GLN A 98 -3.53 -17.39 2.15
N PHE A 99 -4.18 -17.71 3.27
CA PHE A 99 -4.72 -16.71 4.19
C PHE A 99 -3.64 -15.85 4.83
N GLY A 100 -2.53 -16.46 5.27
CA GLY A 100 -1.39 -15.74 5.84
C GLY A 100 -0.73 -14.79 4.81
N ALA A 101 -0.60 -15.22 3.56
CA ALA A 101 -0.10 -14.36 2.49
C ALA A 101 -1.07 -13.21 2.18
N LEU A 102 -2.39 -13.50 2.10
CA LEU A 102 -3.42 -12.48 1.87
C LEU A 102 -3.44 -11.44 2.99
N THR A 103 -3.47 -11.88 4.25
CA THR A 103 -3.52 -10.97 5.39
C THR A 103 -2.22 -10.15 5.54
N THR A 104 -1.07 -10.70 5.16
CA THR A 104 0.18 -9.92 5.12
C THR A 104 0.17 -8.90 3.98
N ALA A 105 -0.41 -9.23 2.82
CA ALA A 105 -0.63 -8.27 1.75
C ALA A 105 -1.61 -7.16 2.18
N LEU A 106 -2.73 -7.54 2.82
CA LEU A 106 -3.69 -6.60 3.37
C LEU A 106 -3.10 -5.73 4.49
N ALA A 107 -2.18 -6.27 5.28
CA ALA A 107 -1.44 -5.49 6.27
C ALA A 107 -0.66 -4.34 5.62
N GLY A 108 -0.05 -4.58 4.44
CA GLY A 108 0.65 -3.53 3.68
C GLY A 108 -0.28 -2.49 3.07
N THR A 109 -1.47 -2.90 2.65
CA THR A 109 -2.43 -2.05 1.89
C THR A 109 -3.47 -1.39 2.78
N ILE A 110 -4.09 -2.12 3.74
CA ILE A 110 -5.03 -1.52 4.70
C ILE A 110 -4.25 -0.72 5.74
N GLY A 111 -4.11 0.55 5.49
CA GLY A 111 -3.32 1.48 6.29
C GLY A 111 -3.99 2.84 6.45
N THR A 112 -3.17 3.84 6.70
CA THR A 112 -3.64 5.24 6.75
C THR A 112 -4.27 5.69 5.42
N GLY A 113 -3.93 5.05 4.29
CA GLY A 113 -4.52 5.32 2.99
C GLY A 113 -6.03 5.15 2.93
N ASN A 114 -6.58 4.13 3.60
CA ASN A 114 -8.02 3.85 3.62
C ASN A 114 -8.82 4.87 4.46
N ILE A 115 -8.17 5.54 5.37
CA ILE A 115 -8.78 6.50 6.31
C ILE A 115 -8.47 7.93 5.85
N VAL A 116 -7.21 8.32 5.91
CA VAL A 116 -6.75 9.68 5.56
C VAL A 116 -6.71 9.90 4.06
N GLY A 117 -6.29 8.86 3.29
CA GLY A 117 -6.23 8.95 1.83
C GLY A 117 -7.61 9.18 1.20
N VAL A 118 -8.65 8.46 1.64
CA VAL A 118 -10.02 8.66 1.16
C VAL A 118 -10.53 10.06 1.55
N ALA A 119 -10.26 10.51 2.77
CA ALA A 119 -10.63 11.86 3.21
C ALA A 119 -9.92 12.94 2.37
N THR A 120 -8.64 12.76 2.05
CA THR A 120 -7.91 13.66 1.15
C THR A 120 -8.51 13.65 -0.26
N ALA A 121 -8.95 12.49 -0.78
CA ALA A 121 -9.62 12.42 -2.07
C ALA A 121 -10.93 13.21 -2.06
N VAL A 122 -11.72 13.11 -0.99
CA VAL A 122 -12.97 13.88 -0.82
C VAL A 122 -12.68 15.37 -0.68
N ALA A 123 -11.67 15.76 0.09
CA ALA A 123 -11.30 17.16 0.29
C ALA A 123 -10.83 17.85 -1.01
N LEU A 124 -10.00 17.18 -1.80
CA LEU A 124 -9.39 17.76 -3.01
C LEU A 124 -10.21 17.53 -4.29
N GLY A 125 -10.92 16.41 -4.37
CA GLY A 125 -11.68 16.00 -5.56
C GLY A 125 -13.19 16.07 -5.38
N GLY A 126 -13.68 16.43 -4.19
CA GLY A 126 -15.10 16.46 -3.86
C GLY A 126 -15.71 15.06 -3.67
N PRO A 127 -17.02 14.98 -3.38
CA PRO A 127 -17.72 13.72 -3.16
C PRO A 127 -17.57 12.70 -4.30
N GLY A 128 -17.49 13.19 -5.55
CA GLY A 128 -17.32 12.35 -6.74
C GLY A 128 -16.02 11.53 -6.76
N ALA A 129 -14.98 11.97 -6.04
CA ALA A 129 -13.73 11.25 -5.93
C ALA A 129 -13.89 9.86 -5.29
N VAL A 130 -14.91 9.67 -4.45
CA VAL A 130 -15.22 8.36 -3.84
C VAL A 130 -15.57 7.32 -4.91
N LEU A 131 -16.38 7.68 -5.91
CA LEU A 131 -16.72 6.77 -7.00
C LEU A 131 -15.49 6.40 -7.84
N TRP A 132 -14.64 7.35 -8.17
CA TRP A 132 -13.42 7.10 -8.93
C TRP A 132 -12.40 6.26 -8.15
N CYS A 133 -12.30 6.46 -6.83
CA CYS A 133 -11.53 5.60 -5.94
C CYS A 133 -12.08 4.15 -5.98
N TRP A 134 -13.39 3.97 -5.86
CA TRP A 134 -14.03 2.66 -5.95
C TRP A 134 -13.81 1.99 -7.30
N MET A 135 -13.94 2.75 -8.41
CA MET A 135 -13.69 2.27 -9.78
C MET A 135 -12.24 1.78 -9.95
N SER A 136 -11.26 2.52 -9.38
CA SER A 136 -9.85 2.10 -9.43
C SER A 136 -9.64 0.76 -8.71
N GLY A 137 -10.31 0.53 -7.58
CA GLY A 137 -10.29 -0.75 -6.88
C GLY A 137 -10.95 -1.87 -7.66
N PHE A 138 -12.16 -1.63 -8.21
CA PHE A 138 -12.87 -2.64 -8.98
C PHE A 138 -12.07 -3.15 -10.19
N PHE A 139 -11.51 -2.26 -10.97
CA PHE A 139 -10.65 -2.64 -12.10
C PHE A 139 -9.27 -3.11 -11.66
N GLY A 140 -8.75 -2.60 -10.54
CA GLY A 140 -7.50 -3.02 -9.93
C GLY A 140 -7.46 -4.49 -9.51
N ILE A 141 -8.62 -5.11 -9.24
CA ILE A 141 -8.74 -6.56 -8.96
C ILE A 141 -8.07 -7.40 -10.04
N ALA A 142 -8.25 -7.06 -11.34
CA ALA A 142 -7.65 -7.79 -12.45
C ALA A 142 -6.12 -7.65 -12.49
N THR A 143 -5.62 -6.48 -12.13
CA THR A 143 -4.18 -6.23 -12.07
C THR A 143 -3.56 -6.97 -10.91
N LYS A 144 -4.16 -6.92 -9.72
CA LYS A 144 -3.71 -7.67 -8.56
C LYS A 144 -3.72 -9.19 -8.79
N TYR A 145 -4.71 -9.68 -9.55
CA TYR A 145 -4.74 -11.06 -10.03
C TYR A 145 -3.51 -11.39 -10.88
N ALA A 146 -3.20 -10.55 -11.89
CA ALA A 146 -2.06 -10.76 -12.76
C ALA A 146 -0.72 -10.70 -12.00
N GLU A 147 -0.58 -9.75 -11.08
CA GLU A 147 0.58 -9.63 -10.18
C GLU A 147 0.79 -10.90 -9.35
N GLY A 148 -0.28 -11.40 -8.71
CA GLY A 148 -0.23 -12.60 -7.89
C GLY A 148 0.13 -13.86 -8.70
N LEU A 149 -0.39 -13.97 -9.94
CA LEU A 149 -0.04 -15.05 -10.85
C LEU A 149 1.44 -15.05 -11.21
N LEU A 150 1.96 -13.91 -11.67
CA LEU A 150 3.35 -13.80 -12.08
C LEU A 150 4.31 -14.01 -10.92
N ALA A 151 3.96 -13.53 -9.71
CA ALA A 151 4.77 -13.70 -8.52
C ALA A 151 4.97 -15.17 -8.14
N VAL A 152 3.94 -15.99 -8.24
CA VAL A 152 4.03 -17.43 -7.97
C VAL A 152 4.71 -18.16 -9.12
N LYS A 153 4.39 -17.82 -10.36
CA LYS A 153 4.95 -18.48 -11.55
C LYS A 153 6.47 -18.35 -11.65
N TYR A 154 6.99 -17.17 -11.35
CA TYR A 154 8.43 -16.88 -11.45
C TYR A 154 9.17 -16.92 -10.10
N ARG A 155 8.54 -17.46 -9.05
CA ARG A 155 9.17 -17.56 -7.72
C ARG A 155 10.37 -18.51 -7.74
N VAL A 156 11.27 -18.26 -6.80
CA VAL A 156 12.47 -19.05 -6.58
C VAL A 156 12.47 -19.64 -5.19
N THR A 157 13.07 -20.82 -5.05
CA THR A 157 13.37 -21.39 -3.74
C THR A 157 14.82 -21.04 -3.39
N SER A 158 15.01 -20.34 -2.29
CA SER A 158 16.34 -19.96 -1.80
C SER A 158 17.02 -21.14 -1.08
N PRO A 159 18.35 -21.14 -0.88
CA PRO A 159 19.07 -22.19 -0.16
C PRO A 159 18.56 -22.46 1.26
N ASP A 160 17.94 -21.48 1.90
CA ASP A 160 17.28 -21.60 3.20
C ASP A 160 15.86 -22.24 3.13
N GLY A 161 15.45 -22.70 1.95
CA GLY A 161 14.16 -23.37 1.69
C GLY A 161 12.97 -22.42 1.58
N LEU A 162 13.17 -21.10 1.68
CA LEU A 162 12.10 -20.12 1.57
C LEU A 162 11.84 -19.72 0.10
N HIS A 163 10.58 -19.36 -0.17
CA HIS A 163 10.11 -18.97 -1.50
C HIS A 163 10.07 -17.46 -1.65
N TYR A 164 10.75 -16.95 -2.69
CA TYR A 164 10.79 -15.52 -3.02
C TYR A 164 10.32 -15.30 -4.45
N GLY A 165 9.57 -14.25 -4.67
CA GLY A 165 9.04 -13.86 -5.97
C GLY A 165 8.62 -12.40 -5.96
N GLY A 166 7.88 -12.01 -6.98
CA GLY A 166 7.43 -10.64 -7.19
C GLY A 166 7.96 -10.07 -8.51
N PRO A 167 7.75 -8.78 -8.75
CA PRO A 167 8.10 -8.15 -10.03
C PRO A 167 9.57 -8.31 -10.43
N MET A 168 10.50 -8.24 -9.47
CA MET A 168 11.93 -8.40 -9.76
C MET A 168 12.25 -9.76 -10.38
N TYR A 169 11.62 -10.83 -9.89
CA TYR A 169 11.83 -12.17 -10.46
C TYR A 169 11.07 -12.37 -11.78
N ALA A 170 9.89 -11.77 -11.92
CA ALA A 170 9.15 -11.79 -13.19
C ALA A 170 9.89 -11.04 -14.30
N LEU A 171 10.51 -9.90 -13.98
CA LEU A 171 11.32 -9.11 -14.92
C LEU A 171 12.61 -9.86 -15.31
N GLU A 172 13.33 -10.43 -14.34
CA GLU A 172 14.60 -11.13 -14.62
C GLU A 172 14.35 -12.46 -15.33
N ARG A 173 13.44 -13.30 -14.84
CA ARG A 173 13.23 -14.65 -15.36
C ARG A 173 12.22 -14.74 -16.51
N GLY A 174 11.24 -13.82 -16.54
CA GLY A 174 10.21 -13.84 -17.57
C GLY A 174 10.57 -13.00 -18.80
N LEU A 175 11.39 -11.95 -18.63
CA LEU A 175 11.71 -10.98 -19.68
C LEU A 175 13.21 -10.78 -19.89
N ASP A 176 14.07 -11.42 -19.09
CA ASP A 176 15.54 -11.22 -19.09
C ASP A 176 15.96 -9.74 -18.88
N MET A 177 15.13 -8.97 -18.18
CA MET A 177 15.33 -7.54 -17.90
C MET A 177 15.90 -7.33 -16.48
N LYS A 178 17.09 -7.88 -16.20
CA LYS A 178 17.71 -7.81 -14.87
C LYS A 178 17.94 -6.38 -14.38
N TRP A 179 18.31 -5.45 -15.28
CA TRP A 179 18.50 -4.04 -14.92
C TRP A 179 17.21 -3.41 -14.36
N LEU A 180 16.06 -3.71 -14.98
CA LEU A 180 14.77 -3.19 -14.54
C LEU A 180 14.30 -3.86 -13.25
N ALA A 181 14.63 -5.15 -13.05
CA ALA A 181 14.41 -5.87 -11.81
C ALA A 181 15.18 -5.26 -10.63
N ILE A 182 16.43 -4.85 -10.87
CA ILE A 182 17.26 -4.14 -9.87
C ILE A 182 16.63 -2.79 -9.53
N LEU A 183 16.21 -2.00 -10.52
CA LEU A 183 15.52 -0.71 -10.28
C LEU A 183 14.25 -0.88 -9.44
N PHE A 184 13.40 -1.86 -9.79
CA PHE A 184 12.23 -2.19 -8.98
C PHE A 184 12.61 -2.48 -7.52
N ALA A 185 13.59 -3.35 -7.31
CA ALA A 185 14.01 -3.75 -5.97
C ALA A 185 14.57 -2.56 -5.16
N VAL A 186 15.37 -1.69 -5.79
CA VAL A 186 15.90 -0.47 -5.15
C VAL A 186 14.78 0.47 -4.75
N PHE A 187 13.85 0.78 -5.67
CA PHE A 187 12.73 1.67 -5.36
C PHE A 187 11.81 1.09 -4.28
N THR A 188 11.57 -0.23 -4.28
CA THR A 188 10.79 -0.90 -3.24
C THR A 188 11.46 -0.81 -1.87
N VAL A 189 12.79 -0.97 -1.79
CA VAL A 189 13.53 -0.80 -0.54
C VAL A 189 13.40 0.64 -0.04
N LEU A 190 13.58 1.64 -0.91
CA LEU A 190 13.43 3.05 -0.54
C LEU A 190 11.99 3.39 -0.11
N ALA A 191 11.00 2.92 -0.87
CA ALA A 191 9.58 3.08 -0.53
C ALA A 191 9.24 2.44 0.83
N SER A 192 9.86 1.29 1.16
CA SER A 192 9.59 0.64 2.44
C SER A 192 9.99 1.49 3.64
N PHE A 193 11.11 2.21 3.59
CA PHE A 193 11.50 3.15 4.64
C PHE A 193 10.52 4.33 4.77
N GLY A 194 10.03 4.84 3.64
CA GLY A 194 9.05 5.95 3.61
C GLY A 194 7.65 5.49 4.01
N ILE A 195 6.92 4.85 3.07
CA ILE A 195 5.51 4.46 3.24
C ILE A 195 5.34 3.44 4.36
N GLY A 196 6.22 2.43 4.41
CA GLY A 196 6.10 1.34 5.36
C GLY A 196 6.50 1.72 6.78
N GLY A 197 7.63 2.40 6.94
CA GLY A 197 8.21 2.73 8.24
C GLY A 197 7.79 4.11 8.75
N ALA A 198 8.35 5.15 8.14
CA ALA A 198 8.31 6.50 8.69
C ALA A 198 6.91 7.13 8.67
N VAL A 199 6.17 7.03 7.57
CA VAL A 199 4.81 7.60 7.43
C VAL A 199 3.84 6.98 8.42
N GLN A 200 3.91 5.66 8.61
CA GLN A 200 3.01 4.97 9.54
C GLN A 200 3.31 5.34 10.99
N ALA A 201 4.60 5.36 11.36
CA ALA A 201 5.03 5.75 12.71
C ALA A 201 4.67 7.19 13.03
N ASN A 202 4.80 8.08 12.06
CA ASN A 202 4.41 9.47 12.21
C ASN A 202 2.89 9.62 12.43
N SER A 203 2.07 8.92 11.64
CA SER A 203 0.61 8.93 11.80
C SER A 203 0.19 8.43 13.19
N MET A 204 0.87 7.40 13.71
CA MET A 204 0.66 6.91 15.08
C MET A 204 1.05 7.96 16.12
N ALA A 205 2.21 8.63 15.94
CA ALA A 205 2.72 9.64 16.85
C ALA A 205 1.83 10.89 16.90
N LEU A 206 1.39 11.39 15.75
CA LEU A 206 0.47 12.53 15.67
C LEU A 206 -0.87 12.22 16.33
N LEU A 207 -1.43 11.04 16.08
CA LEU A 207 -2.67 10.62 16.73
C LEU A 207 -2.53 10.56 18.24
N ALA A 208 -1.46 9.90 18.74
CA ALA A 208 -1.23 9.73 20.16
C ALA A 208 -0.97 11.07 20.88
N SER A 209 -0.24 11.98 20.24
CA SER A 209 -0.01 13.33 20.73
C SER A 209 -1.30 14.13 20.80
N ALA A 210 -2.13 14.11 19.73
CA ALA A 210 -3.36 14.85 19.66
C ALA A 210 -4.48 14.31 20.58
N THR A 211 -4.47 12.99 20.88
CA THR A 211 -5.55 12.35 21.63
C THR A 211 -5.21 12.21 23.12
N TRP A 212 -3.97 11.87 23.44
CA TRP A 212 -3.53 11.53 24.82
C TRP A 212 -2.36 12.38 25.31
N GLY A 213 -1.85 13.32 24.51
CA GLY A 213 -0.69 14.14 24.87
C GLY A 213 0.63 13.33 24.98
N ILE A 214 0.68 12.13 24.39
CA ILE A 214 1.88 11.26 24.45
C ILE A 214 2.93 11.81 23.48
N PRO A 215 4.17 12.07 23.93
CA PRO A 215 5.23 12.52 23.03
C PRO A 215 5.53 11.51 21.92
N GLY A 216 5.78 11.97 20.68
CA GLY A 216 6.02 11.10 19.52
C GLY A 216 7.16 10.10 19.72
N TRP A 217 8.24 10.49 20.40
CA TRP A 217 9.36 9.59 20.68
C TRP A 217 8.96 8.36 21.51
N CYS A 218 8.01 8.49 22.46
CA CYS A 218 7.49 7.36 23.22
C CYS A 218 6.79 6.37 22.33
N VAL A 219 5.94 6.87 21.41
CA VAL A 219 5.24 6.04 20.41
C VAL A 219 6.25 5.34 19.52
N GLY A 220 7.29 6.08 19.07
CA GLY A 220 8.38 5.54 18.25
C GLY A 220 9.11 4.37 18.92
N VAL A 221 9.49 4.53 20.18
CA VAL A 221 10.16 3.46 20.96
C VAL A 221 9.28 2.22 21.08
N ILE A 222 8.01 2.39 21.42
CA ILE A 222 7.06 1.26 21.55
C ILE A 222 6.87 0.57 20.21
N ALA A 223 6.65 1.33 19.12
CA ALA A 223 6.49 0.79 17.79
C ALA A 223 7.75 0.05 17.29
N CYS A 224 8.95 0.58 17.56
CA CYS A 224 10.22 -0.07 17.23
C CYS A 224 10.39 -1.42 17.96
N ILE A 225 10.11 -1.46 19.26
CA ILE A 225 10.23 -2.71 20.03
C ILE A 225 9.24 -3.74 19.49
N MET A 226 7.97 -3.38 19.35
CA MET A 226 6.93 -4.29 18.87
C MET A 226 7.21 -4.77 17.44
N ALA A 227 7.53 -3.86 16.52
CA ALA A 227 7.84 -4.22 15.14
C ALA A 227 9.12 -5.05 15.05
N GLY A 228 10.18 -4.68 15.77
CA GLY A 228 11.44 -5.40 15.79
C GLY A 228 11.29 -6.86 16.22
N LEU A 229 10.53 -7.11 17.30
CA LEU A 229 10.25 -8.48 17.78
C LEU A 229 9.55 -9.34 16.70
N VAL A 230 8.64 -8.77 15.93
CA VAL A 230 7.92 -9.50 14.88
C VAL A 230 8.80 -9.70 13.65
N ILE A 231 9.51 -8.65 13.20
CA ILE A 231 10.33 -8.64 11.97
C ILE A 231 11.49 -9.63 12.09
N ILE A 232 12.14 -9.76 13.25
CA ILE A 232 13.23 -10.73 13.48
C ILE A 232 12.77 -12.17 13.21
N GLY A 233 11.50 -12.50 13.49
CA GLY A 233 10.93 -13.82 13.24
C GLY A 233 10.65 -14.12 11.75
N GLY A 234 10.83 -13.15 10.85
CA GLY A 234 10.64 -13.28 9.40
C GLY A 234 9.20 -13.53 8.98
N ILE A 235 9.03 -13.97 7.69
CA ILE A 235 7.70 -14.08 7.07
C ILE A 235 6.69 -14.92 7.86
N LYS A 236 7.12 -16.00 8.49
CA LYS A 236 6.21 -16.89 9.24
C LYS A 236 5.61 -16.20 10.46
N THR A 237 6.41 -15.38 11.15
CA THR A 237 5.94 -14.61 12.31
C THR A 237 5.09 -13.42 11.87
N ILE A 238 5.54 -12.68 10.85
CA ILE A 238 4.77 -11.58 10.26
C ILE A 238 3.39 -12.08 9.80
N ALA A 239 3.33 -13.16 9.02
CA ALA A 239 2.08 -13.73 8.54
C ALA A 239 1.17 -14.21 9.68
N ARG A 240 1.72 -14.76 10.76
CA ARG A 240 0.94 -15.16 11.94
C ARG A 240 0.31 -13.96 12.64
N VAL A 241 1.08 -12.91 12.86
CA VAL A 241 0.58 -11.66 13.49
C VAL A 241 -0.46 -10.99 12.59
N CYS A 242 -0.19 -10.87 11.29
CA CYS A 242 -1.13 -10.28 10.32
C CYS A 242 -2.42 -11.11 10.19
N SER A 243 -2.34 -12.46 10.22
CA SER A 243 -3.52 -13.32 10.17
C SER A 243 -4.47 -13.14 11.37
N PHE A 244 -3.96 -12.67 12.49
CA PHE A 244 -4.74 -12.36 13.67
C PHE A 244 -5.21 -10.90 13.67
N LEU A 245 -4.31 -9.96 13.49
CA LEU A 245 -4.62 -8.53 13.63
C LEU A 245 -5.48 -7.98 12.48
N VAL A 246 -5.19 -8.35 11.23
CA VAL A 246 -5.86 -7.74 10.07
C VAL A 246 -7.36 -8.00 10.05
N PRO A 247 -7.86 -9.22 10.25
CA PRO A 247 -9.32 -9.42 10.34
C PRO A 247 -9.96 -8.67 11.49
N ILE A 248 -9.31 -8.65 12.67
CA ILE A 248 -9.85 -7.95 13.86
C ILE A 248 -9.95 -6.45 13.60
N MET A 249 -8.86 -5.83 13.10
CA MET A 249 -8.85 -4.39 12.84
C MET A 249 -9.86 -4.01 11.76
N ALA A 250 -9.97 -4.82 10.68
CA ALA A 250 -10.91 -4.56 9.60
C ALA A 250 -12.36 -4.66 10.07
N VAL A 251 -12.71 -5.71 10.83
CA VAL A 251 -14.06 -5.87 11.39
C VAL A 251 -14.38 -4.74 12.37
N PHE A 252 -13.44 -4.39 13.25
CA PHE A 252 -13.64 -3.33 14.23
C PHE A 252 -13.86 -1.97 13.56
N TYR A 253 -13.05 -1.65 12.55
CA TYR A 253 -13.22 -0.43 11.76
C TYR A 253 -14.56 -0.40 11.02
N MET A 254 -14.93 -1.51 10.37
CA MET A 254 -16.20 -1.63 9.65
C MET A 254 -17.41 -1.51 10.56
N LEU A 255 -17.34 -2.07 11.78
CA LEU A 255 -18.41 -1.89 12.78
C LEU A 255 -18.58 -0.42 13.16
N GLY A 256 -17.47 0.32 13.27
CA GLY A 256 -17.50 1.75 13.51
C GLY A 256 -18.10 2.55 12.35
N CYS A 257 -17.67 2.26 11.15
CA CYS A 257 -18.27 2.85 9.95
C CYS A 257 -19.76 2.56 9.89
N PHE A 258 -20.16 1.32 10.15
CA PHE A 258 -21.56 0.92 10.18
C PHE A 258 -22.36 1.68 11.25
N ALA A 259 -21.81 1.84 12.46
CA ALA A 259 -22.44 2.65 13.50
C ALA A 259 -22.70 4.09 13.02
N ILE A 260 -21.69 4.74 12.39
CA ILE A 260 -21.87 6.09 11.83
C ILE A 260 -23.00 6.11 10.79
N LEU A 261 -23.03 5.14 9.89
CA LEU A 261 -24.08 5.07 8.86
C LEU A 261 -25.46 4.85 9.45
N VAL A 262 -25.57 4.11 10.57
CA VAL A 262 -26.83 3.96 11.30
C VAL A 262 -27.27 5.28 11.93
N PHE A 263 -26.35 6.03 12.56
CA PHE A 263 -26.67 7.36 13.10
C PHE A 263 -27.06 8.35 12.00
N ASN A 264 -26.41 8.28 10.84
CA ASN A 264 -26.63 9.16 9.70
C ASN A 264 -27.58 8.53 8.66
N HIS A 265 -28.45 7.59 9.03
CA HIS A 265 -29.21 6.76 8.07
C HIS A 265 -30.03 7.57 7.06
N GLU A 266 -30.57 8.72 7.43
CA GLU A 266 -31.31 9.62 6.54
C GLU A 266 -30.43 10.22 5.44
N TYR A 267 -29.13 10.38 5.72
CA TYR A 267 -28.16 10.99 4.81
C TYR A 267 -27.39 9.97 3.96
N VAL A 268 -27.51 8.67 4.22
CA VAL A 268 -26.78 7.62 3.49
C VAL A 268 -27.17 7.61 2.01
N TRP A 269 -28.48 7.57 1.72
CA TRP A 269 -28.93 7.59 0.32
C TRP A 269 -28.63 8.90 -0.39
N PRO A 270 -28.88 10.08 0.20
CA PRO A 270 -28.43 11.36 -0.34
C PRO A 270 -26.93 11.41 -0.62
N ALA A 271 -26.08 10.83 0.27
CA ALA A 271 -24.64 10.77 0.09
C ALA A 271 -24.26 9.92 -1.13
N ILE A 272 -24.83 8.72 -1.28
CA ILE A 272 -24.59 7.85 -2.42
C ILE A 272 -24.99 8.57 -3.74
N LYS A 273 -26.15 9.22 -3.75
CA LYS A 273 -26.61 9.98 -4.90
C LYS A 273 -25.64 11.12 -5.24
N LEU A 274 -25.22 11.89 -4.23
CA LEU A 274 -24.27 12.98 -4.40
C LEU A 274 -22.92 12.49 -4.92
N ILE A 275 -22.40 11.36 -4.41
CA ILE A 275 -21.15 10.73 -4.86
C ILE A 275 -21.24 10.40 -6.35
N VAL A 276 -22.34 9.77 -6.79
CA VAL A 276 -22.50 9.37 -8.20
C VAL A 276 -22.70 10.59 -9.10
N GLU A 277 -23.54 11.54 -8.69
CA GLU A 277 -23.80 12.75 -9.48
C GLU A 277 -22.55 13.62 -9.59
N SER A 278 -21.83 13.86 -8.50
CA SER A 278 -20.62 14.69 -8.48
C SER A 278 -19.46 14.06 -9.24
N ALA A 279 -19.45 12.74 -9.43
CA ALA A 279 -18.40 12.07 -10.21
C ALA A 279 -18.43 12.44 -11.70
N PHE A 280 -19.61 12.84 -12.23
CA PHE A 280 -19.81 13.17 -13.64
C PHE A 280 -20.36 14.59 -13.87
N HIS A 281 -20.94 15.22 -12.83
CA HIS A 281 -21.53 16.55 -12.90
C HIS A 281 -21.09 17.38 -11.68
N PRO A 282 -19.99 18.10 -11.71
CA PRO A 282 -19.42 18.79 -10.55
C PRO A 282 -20.32 19.90 -9.98
N ALA A 283 -21.23 20.46 -10.78
CA ALA A 283 -22.20 21.47 -10.34
C ALA A 283 -23.20 20.93 -9.30
N ALA A 284 -23.33 19.60 -9.14
CA ALA A 284 -24.21 18.99 -8.16
C ALA A 284 -23.71 19.10 -6.71
N ALA A 285 -22.42 19.39 -6.51
CA ALA A 285 -21.77 19.52 -5.19
C ALA A 285 -22.01 20.92 -4.57
N GLY A 286 -23.21 21.46 -4.61
CA GLY A 286 -23.55 22.81 -4.13
C GLY A 286 -22.96 23.16 -2.78
N GLY A 287 -22.30 24.33 -2.70
CA GLY A 287 -21.80 24.98 -1.48
C GLY A 287 -20.37 24.56 -1.08
N GLY A 288 -19.42 25.47 -1.18
CA GLY A 288 -18.05 25.33 -0.66
C GLY A 288 -17.03 24.62 -1.56
N LEU A 289 -17.46 23.77 -2.50
CA LEU A 289 -16.60 23.08 -3.49
C LEU A 289 -16.72 23.70 -4.90
N ALA A 290 -16.85 25.00 -4.99
CA ALA A 290 -17.03 25.76 -6.25
C ALA A 290 -15.77 25.71 -7.15
N GLY A 291 -15.20 24.55 -7.42
CA GLY A 291 -14.01 24.39 -8.26
C GLY A 291 -13.63 22.94 -8.55
N ALA A 292 -14.23 21.96 -7.87
CA ALA A 292 -13.97 20.55 -8.16
C ALA A 292 -14.55 20.17 -9.54
N THR A 293 -13.68 19.94 -10.50
CA THR A 293 -14.07 19.45 -11.85
C THR A 293 -14.15 17.93 -11.85
N VAL A 294 -14.86 17.33 -12.81
CA VAL A 294 -14.84 15.88 -13.06
C VAL A 294 -13.39 15.36 -13.13
N MET A 295 -12.52 16.14 -13.73
CA MET A 295 -11.11 15.82 -13.87
C MET A 295 -10.39 15.78 -12.51
N MET A 296 -10.70 16.67 -11.58
CA MET A 296 -10.13 16.64 -10.21
C MET A 296 -10.68 15.44 -9.43
N ALA A 297 -11.99 15.20 -9.49
CA ALA A 297 -12.59 14.04 -8.86
C ALA A 297 -11.96 12.73 -9.34
N ALA A 298 -11.79 12.57 -10.66
CA ALA A 298 -11.14 11.42 -11.26
C ALA A 298 -9.66 11.33 -10.85
N ARG A 299 -8.90 12.43 -10.95
CA ARG A 299 -7.48 12.45 -10.60
C ARG A 299 -7.24 12.03 -9.15
N TYR A 300 -7.87 12.71 -8.22
CA TYR A 300 -7.65 12.45 -6.79
C TYR A 300 -8.29 11.14 -6.35
N GLY A 301 -9.48 10.79 -6.87
CA GLY A 301 -10.12 9.53 -6.56
C GLY A 301 -9.30 8.33 -7.04
N ILE A 302 -8.88 8.31 -8.30
CA ILE A 302 -8.06 7.22 -8.86
C ILE A 302 -6.71 7.16 -8.14
N ALA A 303 -6.00 8.30 -7.99
CA ALA A 303 -4.67 8.32 -7.36
C ALA A 303 -4.72 7.78 -5.92
N ARG A 304 -5.70 8.20 -5.11
CA ARG A 304 -5.82 7.73 -3.72
C ARG A 304 -6.33 6.29 -3.62
N GLY A 305 -7.16 5.85 -4.55
CA GLY A 305 -7.53 4.43 -4.66
C GLY A 305 -6.35 3.54 -5.03
N LEU A 306 -5.53 3.94 -6.00
CA LEU A 306 -4.30 3.25 -6.38
C LEU A 306 -3.28 3.21 -5.24
N PHE A 307 -3.14 4.31 -4.51
CA PHE A 307 -2.27 4.40 -3.34
C PHE A 307 -2.72 3.43 -2.23
N SER A 308 -4.03 3.30 -2.01
CA SER A 308 -4.59 2.41 -1.00
C SER A 308 -4.39 0.93 -1.36
N ASN A 309 -4.86 0.51 -2.55
CA ASN A 309 -4.87 -0.92 -2.91
C ASN A 309 -3.56 -1.43 -3.51
N GLU A 310 -2.64 -0.55 -3.86
CA GLU A 310 -1.33 -0.88 -4.45
C GLU A 310 -1.41 -1.77 -5.70
N SER A 311 -2.53 -1.77 -6.44
CA SER A 311 -2.67 -2.55 -7.66
C SER A 311 -1.82 -1.93 -8.78
N GLY A 312 -0.93 -2.71 -9.37
CA GLY A 312 0.01 -2.23 -10.38
C GLY A 312 1.33 -1.70 -9.80
N MET A 313 1.48 -1.62 -8.48
CA MET A 313 2.72 -1.15 -7.85
C MET A 313 3.74 -2.26 -7.61
N GLY A 314 3.29 -3.52 -7.50
CA GLY A 314 4.20 -4.67 -7.39
C GLY A 314 4.64 -5.02 -5.96
N SER A 315 4.20 -4.30 -4.93
CA SER A 315 4.52 -4.56 -3.52
C SER A 315 3.87 -5.84 -2.99
N ALA A 316 2.55 -5.92 -3.02
CA ALA A 316 1.78 -7.04 -2.50
C ALA A 316 2.10 -8.41 -3.14
N PRO A 317 2.41 -8.54 -4.45
CA PRO A 317 2.80 -9.83 -5.04
C PRO A 317 4.07 -10.43 -4.45
N ILE A 318 4.93 -9.64 -3.81
CA ILE A 318 6.14 -10.13 -3.13
C ILE A 318 5.78 -11.17 -2.06
N VAL A 319 4.74 -10.93 -1.28
CA VAL A 319 4.30 -11.90 -0.27
C VAL A 319 3.44 -13.01 -0.86
N ALA A 320 2.73 -12.75 -1.96
CA ALA A 320 1.95 -13.78 -2.65
C ALA A 320 2.83 -14.96 -3.12
N ALA A 321 4.08 -14.70 -3.47
CA ALA A 321 5.05 -15.73 -3.84
C ALA A 321 5.37 -16.74 -2.72
N ALA A 322 5.27 -16.32 -1.46
CA ALA A 322 5.50 -17.19 -0.31
C ALA A 322 4.30 -18.09 0.03
N ALA A 323 3.15 -17.92 -0.64
CA ALA A 323 1.95 -18.67 -0.35
C ALA A 323 2.04 -20.15 -0.76
N GLN A 324 1.50 -21.02 0.08
CA GLN A 324 1.27 -22.43 -0.24
C GLN A 324 0.15 -22.56 -1.24
N THR A 325 0.47 -22.95 -2.47
CA THR A 325 -0.52 -23.08 -3.55
C THR A 325 -0.12 -24.18 -4.54
N ARG A 326 -1.12 -24.86 -5.13
CA ARG A 326 -0.94 -25.90 -6.14
C ARG A 326 -0.57 -25.35 -7.51
N ASN A 327 -1.10 -24.18 -7.85
CA ASN A 327 -0.81 -23.49 -9.09
C ASN A 327 -0.91 -21.97 -8.94
N PRO A 328 -0.29 -21.20 -9.86
CA PRO A 328 -0.27 -19.74 -9.77
C PRO A 328 -1.64 -19.08 -9.79
N VAL A 329 -2.62 -19.65 -10.50
CA VAL A 329 -3.95 -19.07 -10.68
C VAL A 329 -4.78 -19.09 -9.39
N ARG A 330 -4.60 -20.11 -8.54
CA ARG A 330 -5.26 -20.15 -7.22
C ARG A 330 -4.82 -18.99 -6.35
N GLN A 331 -3.50 -18.77 -6.25
CA GLN A 331 -2.98 -17.65 -5.49
C GLN A 331 -3.33 -16.29 -6.13
N ALA A 332 -3.40 -16.22 -7.45
CA ALA A 332 -3.86 -15.03 -8.16
C ALA A 332 -5.29 -14.63 -7.75
N LEU A 333 -6.20 -15.62 -7.67
CA LEU A 333 -7.58 -15.38 -7.19
C LEU A 333 -7.59 -14.92 -5.74
N VAL A 334 -6.77 -15.52 -4.87
CA VAL A 334 -6.66 -15.10 -3.46
C VAL A 334 -6.10 -13.68 -3.37
N SER A 335 -5.01 -13.37 -4.07
CA SER A 335 -4.39 -12.04 -4.08
C SER A 335 -5.36 -10.96 -4.56
N SER A 336 -6.18 -11.26 -5.58
CA SER A 336 -7.17 -10.32 -6.11
C SER A 336 -8.23 -9.90 -5.09
N THR A 337 -8.51 -10.73 -4.09
CA THR A 337 -9.44 -10.40 -2.99
C THR A 337 -8.88 -9.30 -2.08
N GLY A 338 -7.57 -9.09 -2.08
CA GLY A 338 -6.96 -8.00 -1.32
C GLY A 338 -7.52 -6.64 -1.75
N THR A 339 -7.50 -6.35 -3.05
CA THR A 339 -8.06 -5.09 -3.59
C THR A 339 -9.57 -4.98 -3.35
N PHE A 340 -10.29 -6.10 -3.37
CA PHE A 340 -11.73 -6.12 -3.07
C PHE A 340 -11.97 -5.67 -1.62
N TRP A 341 -11.30 -6.27 -0.64
CA TRP A 341 -11.48 -5.90 0.76
C TRP A 341 -11.00 -4.49 1.06
N ASP A 342 -9.82 -4.11 0.54
CA ASP A 342 -9.21 -2.81 0.77
C ASP A 342 -10.05 -1.66 0.20
N THR A 343 -10.30 -1.68 -1.10
CA THR A 343 -10.87 -0.50 -1.78
C THR A 343 -12.36 -0.65 -2.04
N VAL A 344 -12.81 -1.82 -2.54
CA VAL A 344 -14.23 -2.00 -2.89
C VAL A 344 -15.10 -2.05 -1.62
N VAL A 345 -14.56 -2.54 -0.50
CA VAL A 345 -15.29 -2.60 0.78
C VAL A 345 -14.89 -1.44 1.68
N ILE A 346 -13.62 -1.37 2.13
CA ILE A 346 -13.23 -0.43 3.20
C ILE A 346 -13.22 1.02 2.69
N CYS A 347 -12.51 1.34 1.58
CA CYS A 347 -12.46 2.73 1.10
C CYS A 347 -13.84 3.24 0.66
N ALA A 348 -14.65 2.39 0.00
CA ALA A 348 -16.01 2.78 -0.39
C ALA A 348 -16.86 3.12 0.82
N THR A 349 -16.81 2.28 1.87
CA THR A 349 -17.54 2.52 3.12
C THR A 349 -17.05 3.79 3.82
N THR A 350 -15.72 4.00 3.90
CA THR A 350 -15.14 5.23 4.44
C THR A 350 -15.66 6.46 3.68
N GLY A 351 -15.67 6.41 2.35
CA GLY A 351 -16.15 7.52 1.52
C GLY A 351 -17.63 7.84 1.77
N ILE A 352 -18.49 6.82 1.88
CA ILE A 352 -19.93 7.02 2.20
C ILE A 352 -20.08 7.61 3.61
N VAL A 353 -19.31 7.12 4.59
CA VAL A 353 -19.31 7.66 5.96
C VAL A 353 -18.94 9.13 5.95
N LEU A 354 -17.89 9.53 5.26
CA LEU A 354 -17.44 10.92 5.19
C LEU A 354 -18.50 11.82 4.56
N VAL A 355 -19.01 11.45 3.39
CA VAL A 355 -19.99 12.27 2.67
C VAL A 355 -21.31 12.33 3.42
N SER A 356 -21.79 11.23 4.02
CA SER A 356 -23.01 11.26 4.84
C SER A 356 -22.85 12.09 6.12
N SER A 357 -21.66 12.07 6.73
CA SER A 357 -21.35 12.89 7.91
C SER A 357 -21.30 14.38 7.59
N ILE A 358 -20.74 14.75 6.44
CA ILE A 358 -20.74 16.17 5.97
C ILE A 358 -22.18 16.64 5.71
N LEU A 359 -23.02 15.81 5.10
CA LEU A 359 -24.43 16.16 4.86
C LEU A 359 -25.23 16.28 6.16
N ALA A 360 -24.95 15.42 7.14
CA ALA A 360 -25.61 15.45 8.44
C ALA A 360 -25.11 16.63 9.31
N HIS A 361 -23.85 17.02 9.14
CA HIS A 361 -23.17 18.03 9.95
C HIS A 361 -22.40 18.99 9.04
N PRO A 362 -23.04 20.02 8.46
CA PRO A 362 -22.41 20.97 7.54
C PRO A 362 -21.24 21.77 8.14
N ASP A 363 -21.10 21.78 9.45
CA ASP A 363 -19.98 22.36 10.19
C ASP A 363 -18.65 21.58 9.99
N ILE A 364 -18.73 20.34 9.50
CA ILE A 364 -17.57 19.52 9.13
C ILE A 364 -17.03 20.04 7.80
N GLY A 365 -16.66 20.97 7.34
CA GLY A 365 -16.20 21.40 6.00
C GLY A 365 -15.42 20.33 5.21
N TYR A 366 -15.12 20.64 3.96
CA TYR A 366 -14.28 19.79 3.10
C TYR A 366 -12.79 20.18 3.15
N GLU A 367 -12.44 21.23 3.87
CA GLU A 367 -11.17 21.96 3.67
C GLU A 367 -9.93 21.18 4.13
N ASN A 368 -10.05 20.23 5.05
CA ASN A 368 -8.90 19.53 5.62
C ASN A 368 -9.06 18.01 5.62
N GLY A 369 -8.55 17.36 4.57
CA GLY A 369 -8.57 15.92 4.43
C GLY A 369 -7.89 15.15 5.57
N GLY A 370 -6.90 15.75 6.22
CA GLY A 370 -6.19 15.12 7.34
C GLY A 370 -7.04 15.00 8.60
N THR A 371 -7.97 15.95 8.86
CA THR A 371 -8.83 15.97 10.03
C THR A 371 -10.25 15.47 9.76
N LEU A 372 -10.68 15.46 8.50
CA LEU A 372 -12.05 15.15 8.09
C LEU A 372 -12.58 13.83 8.67
N THR A 373 -11.78 12.75 8.64
CA THR A 373 -12.20 11.48 9.22
C THR A 373 -12.36 11.58 10.73
N ARG A 374 -11.45 12.30 11.41
CA ARG A 374 -11.55 12.50 12.86
C ARG A 374 -12.80 13.29 13.23
N GLU A 375 -13.12 14.31 12.47
CA GLU A 375 -14.32 15.13 12.69
C GLU A 375 -15.59 14.32 12.46
N ALA A 376 -15.66 13.53 11.38
CA ALA A 376 -16.78 12.64 11.11
C ALA A 376 -17.00 11.61 12.23
N PHE A 377 -15.91 10.98 12.71
CA PHE A 377 -16.00 10.02 13.79
C PHE A 377 -16.30 10.67 15.14
N SER A 378 -15.82 11.90 15.41
CA SER A 378 -16.09 12.62 16.67
C SER A 378 -17.57 12.93 16.90
N LYS A 379 -18.39 12.91 15.84
CA LYS A 379 -19.84 13.12 15.96
C LYS A 379 -20.56 11.95 16.64
N ILE A 380 -19.90 10.79 16.79
CA ILE A 380 -20.41 9.70 17.64
C ILE A 380 -19.89 9.89 19.06
N PRO A 381 -20.75 10.24 20.03
CA PRO A 381 -20.35 10.41 21.41
C PRO A 381 -19.71 9.13 21.98
N TYR A 382 -18.64 9.29 22.78
CA TYR A 382 -17.93 8.26 23.55
C TYR A 382 -17.23 7.15 22.76
N ILE A 383 -17.67 6.77 21.55
CA ILE A 383 -17.16 5.59 20.81
C ILE A 383 -16.32 6.01 19.60
N GLY A 384 -16.65 7.09 18.92
CA GLY A 384 -16.06 7.45 17.63
C GLY A 384 -14.57 7.70 17.70
N ALA A 385 -14.09 8.55 18.60
CA ALA A 385 -12.68 8.85 18.72
C ALA A 385 -11.81 7.65 19.16
N PRO A 386 -12.19 6.83 20.18
CA PRO A 386 -11.47 5.60 20.52
C PRO A 386 -11.41 4.61 19.37
N LEU A 387 -12.49 4.46 18.62
CA LEU A 387 -12.59 3.53 17.51
C LEU A 387 -11.66 3.92 16.35
N LEU A 388 -11.66 5.20 15.98
CA LEU A 388 -10.74 5.72 14.98
C LEU A 388 -9.29 5.58 15.42
N SER A 389 -9.00 5.88 16.69
CA SER A 389 -7.65 5.75 17.26
C SER A 389 -7.16 4.32 17.22
N PHE A 390 -7.98 3.35 17.61
CA PHE A 390 -7.67 1.93 17.49
C PHE A 390 -7.42 1.53 16.02
N GLY A 391 -8.28 1.99 15.10
CA GLY A 391 -8.12 1.75 13.67
C GLY A 391 -6.77 2.25 13.15
N ILE A 392 -6.45 3.53 13.35
CA ILE A 392 -5.20 4.13 12.85
C ILE A 392 -3.97 3.43 13.46
N LEU A 393 -3.95 3.17 14.79
CA LEU A 393 -2.82 2.53 15.44
C LEU A 393 -2.59 1.10 14.91
N THR A 394 -3.66 0.31 14.77
CA THR A 394 -3.53 -1.07 14.30
C THR A 394 -3.22 -1.15 12.81
N PHE A 395 -3.83 -0.29 11.99
CA PHE A 395 -3.57 -0.22 10.55
C PHE A 395 -2.13 0.19 10.29
N ALA A 396 -1.65 1.26 10.92
CA ALA A 396 -0.28 1.71 10.78
C ALA A 396 0.72 0.66 11.24
N PHE A 397 0.48 0.01 12.37
CA PHE A 397 1.36 -1.05 12.88
C PHE A 397 1.44 -2.25 11.94
N THR A 398 0.31 -2.72 11.40
CA THR A 398 0.32 -3.83 10.45
C THR A 398 0.99 -3.45 9.14
N THR A 399 0.84 -2.20 8.68
CA THR A 399 1.53 -1.70 7.48
C THR A 399 3.05 -1.70 7.67
N ILE A 400 3.56 -1.31 8.85
CA ILE A 400 4.98 -1.45 9.18
C ILE A 400 5.44 -2.89 8.97
N LEU A 401 4.68 -3.88 9.42
CA LEU A 401 5.06 -5.29 9.30
C LEU A 401 5.02 -5.79 7.84
N GLY A 402 4.01 -5.44 7.08
CA GLY A 402 3.87 -5.84 5.67
C GLY A 402 5.02 -5.30 4.81
N TRP A 403 5.29 -4.00 4.91
CA TRP A 403 6.34 -3.33 4.15
C TRP A 403 7.76 -3.75 4.57
N ALA A 404 7.97 -4.10 5.85
CA ALA A 404 9.23 -4.69 6.29
C ALA A 404 9.59 -5.94 5.48
N TYR A 405 8.60 -6.81 5.21
CA TYR A 405 8.82 -8.01 4.41
C TYR A 405 9.07 -7.69 2.93
N TYR A 406 8.37 -6.70 2.36
CA TYR A 406 8.58 -6.31 0.96
C TYR A 406 10.02 -5.83 0.73
N GLY A 407 10.49 -4.89 1.55
CA GLY A 407 11.85 -4.39 1.46
C GLY A 407 12.90 -5.47 1.80
N GLU A 408 12.66 -6.34 2.81
CA GLU A 408 13.56 -7.46 3.12
C GLU A 408 13.73 -8.40 1.93
N SER A 409 12.64 -8.73 1.23
CA SER A 409 12.67 -9.59 0.05
C SER A 409 13.45 -8.96 -1.10
N CYS A 410 13.30 -7.64 -1.31
CA CYS A 410 14.06 -6.90 -2.31
C CYS A 410 15.55 -6.80 -1.95
N ILE A 411 15.90 -6.56 -0.69
CA ILE A 411 17.28 -6.58 -0.22
C ILE A 411 17.91 -7.97 -0.41
N LYS A 412 17.13 -9.03 -0.15
CA LYS A 412 17.61 -10.40 -0.40
C LYS A 412 17.89 -10.64 -1.88
N TYR A 413 17.04 -10.14 -2.77
CA TYR A 413 17.27 -10.17 -4.21
C TYR A 413 18.57 -9.44 -4.61
N LEU A 414 18.78 -8.23 -4.09
CA LEU A 414 19.94 -7.39 -4.43
C LEU A 414 21.27 -7.92 -3.87
N SER A 415 21.26 -8.44 -2.65
CA SER A 415 22.51 -8.76 -1.90
C SER A 415 22.73 -10.27 -1.66
N GLY A 416 21.84 -11.13 -2.16
CA GLY A 416 21.87 -12.56 -1.84
C GLY A 416 21.64 -12.87 -0.36
N GLY A 417 21.05 -11.92 0.39
CA GLY A 417 20.72 -12.07 1.81
C GLY A 417 21.82 -11.60 2.79
N LYS A 418 22.98 -11.18 2.31
CA LYS A 418 24.12 -10.75 3.16
C LYS A 418 23.78 -9.55 4.04
N THR A 419 22.97 -8.62 3.56
CA THR A 419 22.61 -7.35 4.24
C THR A 419 21.25 -7.36 4.90
N LYS A 420 20.59 -8.53 5.02
CA LYS A 420 19.26 -8.66 5.62
C LYS A 420 19.16 -8.05 7.01
N ARG A 421 20.10 -8.38 7.93
CA ARG A 421 20.09 -7.87 9.32
C ARG A 421 20.30 -6.36 9.38
N LEU A 422 21.19 -5.84 8.53
CA LEU A 422 21.42 -4.40 8.42
C LEU A 422 20.13 -3.68 7.97
N TYR A 423 19.46 -4.23 6.96
CA TYR A 423 18.18 -3.69 6.51
C TYR A 423 17.14 -3.69 7.63
N GLN A 424 16.96 -4.81 8.34
CA GLN A 424 16.00 -4.90 9.45
C GLN A 424 16.28 -3.84 10.53
N PHE A 425 17.55 -3.65 10.89
CA PHE A 425 17.96 -2.64 11.85
C PHE A 425 17.66 -1.21 11.37
N LEU A 426 18.03 -0.88 10.13
CA LEU A 426 17.77 0.42 9.54
C LEU A 426 16.27 0.67 9.38
N TYR A 427 15.51 -0.36 9.00
CA TYR A 427 14.06 -0.26 8.85
C TYR A 427 13.36 0.04 10.18
N VAL A 428 13.71 -0.66 11.25
CA VAL A 428 13.20 -0.35 12.60
C VAL A 428 13.64 1.06 13.03
N GLY A 429 14.88 1.47 12.69
CA GLY A 429 15.36 2.84 12.91
C GLY A 429 14.49 3.89 12.19
N SER A 430 14.05 3.62 10.96
CA SER A 430 13.18 4.54 10.22
C SER A 430 11.80 4.71 10.88
N VAL A 431 11.30 3.70 11.56
CA VAL A 431 10.06 3.78 12.36
C VAL A 431 10.24 4.80 13.51
N PHE A 432 11.39 4.77 14.19
CA PHE A 432 11.67 5.75 15.23
C PHE A 432 11.80 7.17 14.66
N VAL A 433 12.61 7.32 13.61
CA VAL A 433 12.82 8.63 12.96
C VAL A 433 11.49 9.23 12.50
N GLY A 434 10.62 8.43 11.85
CA GLY A 434 9.31 8.85 11.40
C GLY A 434 8.39 9.35 12.51
N SER A 435 8.51 8.82 13.72
CA SER A 435 7.72 9.27 14.88
C SER A 435 8.13 10.63 15.45
N VAL A 436 9.33 11.11 15.10
CA VAL A 436 9.93 12.32 15.69
C VAL A 436 10.07 13.48 14.68
N VAL A 437 10.23 13.17 13.38
CA VAL A 437 10.46 14.14 12.30
C VAL A 437 9.14 14.64 11.71
N SER A 438 9.13 15.89 11.22
CA SER A 438 7.97 16.46 10.52
C SER A 438 7.69 15.76 9.19
N LEU A 439 6.42 15.71 8.80
CA LEU A 439 5.85 14.79 7.82
C LEU A 439 6.13 15.06 6.35
N ASP A 440 6.19 16.35 5.93
CA ASP A 440 6.01 16.69 4.51
C ASP A 440 7.08 16.06 3.61
N VAL A 441 8.35 16.18 3.98
CA VAL A 441 9.48 15.60 3.24
C VAL A 441 9.34 14.05 3.13
N ILE A 442 8.92 13.40 4.22
CA ILE A 442 8.79 11.94 4.29
C ILE A 442 7.66 11.46 3.38
N TRP A 443 6.52 12.16 3.37
CA TRP A 443 5.40 11.84 2.50
C TRP A 443 5.75 12.02 1.02
N ASN A 444 6.32 13.16 0.65
CA ASN A 444 6.69 13.47 -0.72
C ASN A 444 7.76 12.50 -1.26
N PHE A 445 8.76 12.15 -0.42
CA PHE A 445 9.73 11.11 -0.74
C PHE A 445 9.06 9.74 -0.94
N ALA A 446 8.23 9.33 0.00
CA ALA A 446 7.54 8.04 -0.02
C ALA A 446 6.65 7.89 -1.26
N ASP A 447 5.86 8.92 -1.58
CA ASP A 447 5.01 8.97 -2.77
C ASP A 447 5.83 8.88 -4.06
N SER A 448 6.98 9.57 -4.13
CA SER A 448 7.88 9.52 -5.29
C SER A 448 8.45 8.12 -5.51
N MET A 449 8.95 7.48 -4.44
CA MET A 449 9.52 6.12 -4.53
C MET A 449 8.45 5.08 -4.90
N ASN A 450 7.25 5.24 -4.38
CA ASN A 450 6.11 4.37 -4.70
C ASN A 450 5.71 4.46 -6.19
N ALA A 451 5.67 5.67 -6.74
CA ALA A 451 5.39 5.86 -8.16
C ALA A 451 6.50 5.26 -9.06
N LEU A 452 7.76 5.48 -8.70
CA LEU A 452 8.90 4.92 -9.44
C LEU A 452 8.93 3.38 -9.41
N MET A 453 8.51 2.77 -8.31
CA MET A 453 8.39 1.32 -8.17
C MET A 453 7.33 0.74 -9.12
N ALA A 454 6.23 1.47 -9.38
CA ALA A 454 5.16 1.01 -10.23
C ALA A 454 5.60 0.83 -11.70
N ILE A 455 6.49 1.67 -12.22
CA ILE A 455 6.90 1.65 -13.63
C ILE A 455 7.46 0.29 -14.06
N PRO A 456 8.49 -0.27 -13.40
CA PRO A 456 9.01 -1.60 -13.75
C PRO A 456 7.95 -2.70 -13.66
N ASN A 457 7.07 -2.65 -12.65
CA ASN A 457 6.02 -3.65 -12.49
C ASN A 457 4.99 -3.59 -13.62
N LEU A 458 4.59 -2.39 -14.06
CA LEU A 458 3.66 -2.23 -15.19
C LEU A 458 4.27 -2.76 -16.50
N VAL A 459 5.57 -2.57 -16.71
CA VAL A 459 6.29 -3.17 -17.85
C VAL A 459 6.19 -4.70 -17.79
N ALA A 460 6.43 -5.30 -16.61
CA ALA A 460 6.29 -6.75 -16.44
C ALA A 460 4.86 -7.23 -16.74
N LEU A 461 3.84 -6.55 -16.21
CA LEU A 461 2.45 -6.92 -16.39
C LEU A 461 1.99 -6.86 -17.85
N LEU A 462 2.37 -5.79 -18.57
CA LEU A 462 1.98 -5.60 -19.95
C LEU A 462 2.68 -6.59 -20.88
N LEU A 463 4.00 -6.76 -20.74
CA LEU A 463 4.78 -7.66 -21.60
C LEU A 463 4.48 -9.14 -21.32
N LEU A 464 4.28 -9.52 -20.05
CA LEU A 464 3.92 -10.89 -19.67
C LEU A 464 2.41 -11.16 -19.69
N SER A 465 1.59 -10.22 -20.19
CA SER A 465 0.13 -10.39 -20.24
C SER A 465 -0.33 -11.64 -20.99
N LYS A 466 0.42 -12.08 -22.04
CA LYS A 466 0.15 -13.32 -22.77
C LYS A 466 0.31 -14.57 -21.87
N VAL A 467 1.31 -14.58 -20.97
CA VAL A 467 1.53 -15.66 -20.00
C VAL A 467 0.38 -15.71 -19.00
N VAL A 468 -0.04 -14.55 -18.49
CA VAL A 468 -1.17 -14.46 -17.57
C VAL A 468 -2.46 -14.97 -18.22
N VAL A 469 -2.74 -14.60 -19.47
CA VAL A 469 -3.91 -15.09 -20.22
C VAL A 469 -3.87 -16.60 -20.39
N ARG A 470 -2.74 -17.16 -20.87
CA ARG A 470 -2.57 -18.60 -21.10
C ARG A 470 -2.86 -19.41 -19.84
N ASP A 471 -2.23 -19.03 -18.72
CA ASP A 471 -2.38 -19.76 -17.47
C ASP A 471 -3.80 -19.57 -16.88
N THR A 472 -4.39 -18.40 -17.05
CA THR A 472 -5.79 -18.13 -16.65
C THR A 472 -6.78 -18.99 -17.47
N GLU A 473 -6.58 -19.12 -18.78
CA GLU A 473 -7.40 -20.00 -19.61
C GLU A 473 -7.24 -21.46 -19.19
N ARG A 474 -6.00 -21.91 -18.99
CA ARG A 474 -5.69 -23.29 -18.61
C ARG A 474 -6.39 -23.68 -17.30
N TYR A 475 -6.21 -22.91 -16.24
CA TYR A 475 -6.64 -23.30 -14.90
C TYR A 475 -8.01 -22.77 -14.53
N LEU A 476 -8.35 -21.51 -14.87
CA LEU A 476 -9.59 -20.87 -14.43
C LEU A 476 -10.76 -21.15 -15.37
N TRP A 477 -10.60 -20.88 -16.67
CA TRP A 477 -11.71 -20.98 -17.61
C TRP A 477 -11.96 -22.43 -18.06
N ASN A 478 -10.92 -23.24 -18.13
CA ASN A 478 -11.03 -24.69 -18.41
C ASN A 478 -11.34 -25.54 -17.15
N ARG A 479 -11.65 -24.90 -16.00
CA ARG A 479 -12.07 -25.55 -14.74
C ARG A 479 -11.04 -26.52 -14.15
N ARG A 480 -9.75 -26.24 -14.29
CA ARG A 480 -8.63 -27.06 -13.79
C ARG A 480 -7.95 -26.46 -12.55
N LEU A 481 -8.66 -25.69 -11.75
CA LEU A 481 -8.12 -25.01 -10.57
C LEU A 481 -7.51 -25.95 -9.53
N ASP A 482 -8.00 -27.19 -9.46
CA ASP A 482 -7.55 -28.19 -8.48
C ASP A 482 -6.33 -28.99 -8.95
N GLU A 483 -5.92 -28.84 -10.20
CA GLU A 483 -4.72 -29.48 -10.73
C GLU A 483 -3.44 -28.85 -10.16
N TRP A 484 -2.42 -29.69 -10.00
CA TRP A 484 -1.08 -29.23 -9.64
C TRP A 484 -0.39 -28.61 -10.87
N GLU A 485 0.51 -27.67 -10.61
CA GLU A 485 1.37 -27.15 -11.67
C GLU A 485 2.22 -28.28 -12.22
N SER A 486 2.19 -28.50 -13.56
CA SER A 486 2.99 -29.54 -14.18
C SER A 486 4.45 -29.14 -14.20
N GLU A 487 5.38 -30.12 -14.05
CA GLU A 487 6.83 -29.86 -14.11
C GLU A 487 7.29 -29.26 -15.45
N GLU A 488 6.51 -29.44 -16.53
CA GLU A 488 6.72 -28.76 -17.80
C GLU A 488 6.49 -27.24 -17.70
N GLY A 489 5.57 -26.78 -16.86
CA GLY A 489 5.36 -25.35 -16.58
C GLY A 489 6.51 -24.71 -15.80
N GLU A 490 7.25 -25.49 -15.00
CA GLU A 490 8.47 -25.04 -14.31
C GLU A 490 9.68 -24.93 -15.27
N ARG A 491 9.69 -25.66 -16.39
CA ARG A 491 10.81 -25.71 -17.36
C ARG A 491 10.67 -24.75 -18.53
N GLU A 492 9.48 -24.20 -18.79
CA GLU A 492 9.28 -23.20 -19.83
C GLU A 492 9.76 -21.80 -19.37
N THR A 493 11.03 -21.68 -19.09
CA THR A 493 11.83 -20.46 -19.07
C THR A 493 13.15 -20.76 -19.75
N PRO A 494 13.61 -20.01 -20.70
CA PRO A 494 13.25 -18.67 -21.13
C PRO A 494 12.73 -18.62 -22.57
N ILE A 495 11.98 -17.59 -22.93
CA ILE A 495 11.83 -17.21 -24.33
C ILE A 495 13.20 -16.62 -24.76
N THR A 496 14.15 -17.48 -25.12
CA THR A 496 15.25 -17.11 -25.96
C THR A 496 14.76 -17.17 -27.41
N GLY A 497 14.60 -16.01 -28.03
CA GLY A 497 14.18 -15.86 -29.42
C GLY A 497 13.74 -14.43 -29.67
#